data_8024546bc9d0d369ebd5cac117f84a25
#
_entry.id   8024546bc9d0d369ebd5cac117f84a25
#
_cell.length_a   1.000
_cell.length_b   1.000
_cell.length_c   1.000
_cell.angle_alpha   90.00
_cell.angle_beta   90.00
_cell.angle_gamma   90.00
#
_symmetry.space_group_name_H-M   'P 1'
#
loop_
_entity.id
_entity.type
_entity.pdbx_description
1 polymer ?
#
loop_
_entity_poly.entity_id
_entity_poly.type
_entity_poly.pdbx_seq_one_letter_code
_entity_poly.pdbx_strand_id
1 'polypeptide(L)'
;VSRSSSNMDIYCSFIIIRTFAKINASYRFNMRFATGGFAAIFAAASFFMPAKAQDCSSKVRDINRYGTFDHWTVREIKESGIIGGRTKYLYEFFGSPADTIRYDKKKSKAFRAPEAYLWRSNNVYANVMGIEKCSVTDFPEKRGDGWCCRLEVHVEDVKVAGMINMDVVCQGAFLLGSLPEPIRDTKDPMAKPLYGIPFTGRPSALQFDYKAKVGCEIIRGNGFSKLKTIGGRDHAEVAIILQKRWEDEQGNVHALRVGTGIERITSDAPDWVNGHRIPVHYGDISGESWYKDYMKLLNGTPMDLHCINSKGKNVKIVEEGWANENETPNVLIIRFLASCGEAFYGGVGNTLWIDNVKLIM
;
A
#
# COMPACT_ATOMS: atom_id res chain seq x y z
N VAL A 1 -15.23 18.27 -24.31
CA VAL A 1 -15.35 16.90 -24.82
C VAL A 1 -14.65 16.00 -23.81
N SER A 2 -15.34 15.61 -22.75
CA SER A 2 -14.84 14.69 -21.74
C SER A 2 -15.96 13.75 -21.30
N ARG A 3 -16.16 12.65 -22.01
CA ARG A 3 -16.96 11.49 -21.58
C ARG A 3 -16.52 10.27 -22.39
N SER A 4 -15.45 9.56 -21.96
CA SER A 4 -15.20 8.21 -22.48
C SER A 4 -14.37 7.27 -21.57
N SER A 5 -13.89 7.71 -20.40
CA SER A 5 -13.07 6.83 -19.55
C SER A 5 -13.87 5.88 -18.62
N SER A 6 -15.06 6.28 -18.18
CA SER A 6 -15.84 5.48 -17.20
C SER A 6 -16.47 4.20 -17.74
N ASN A 7 -16.71 4.10 -19.05
CA ASN A 7 -17.34 2.92 -19.65
C ASN A 7 -16.34 1.79 -19.97
N MET A 8 -15.06 2.10 -20.11
CA MET A 8 -14.05 1.09 -20.44
C MET A 8 -13.63 0.27 -19.22
N ASP A 9 -13.63 0.87 -18.04
CA ASP A 9 -13.30 0.18 -16.79
C ASP A 9 -14.39 -0.82 -16.36
N ILE A 10 -15.64 -0.53 -16.67
CA ILE A 10 -16.77 -1.45 -16.44
C ILE A 10 -16.68 -2.65 -17.38
N TYR A 11 -16.28 -2.48 -18.63
CA TYR A 11 -16.10 -3.57 -19.59
C TYR A 11 -14.93 -4.48 -19.23
N CYS A 12 -13.81 -3.94 -18.77
CA CYS A 12 -12.65 -4.71 -18.32
C CYS A 12 -12.99 -5.60 -17.11
N SER A 13 -13.71 -5.06 -16.13
CA SER A 13 -14.18 -5.85 -14.98
C SER A 13 -15.12 -7.00 -15.39
N PHE A 14 -15.97 -6.80 -16.39
CA PHE A 14 -16.87 -7.83 -16.90
C PHE A 14 -16.15 -8.95 -17.67
N ILE A 15 -15.05 -8.66 -18.36
CA ILE A 15 -14.28 -9.67 -19.10
C ILE A 15 -13.53 -10.58 -18.13
N ILE A 16 -12.91 -10.04 -17.08
CA ILE A 16 -12.28 -10.86 -16.02
C ILE A 16 -13.33 -11.77 -15.36
N ILE A 17 -14.44 -11.21 -14.94
CA ILE A 17 -15.52 -11.97 -14.28
C ILE A 17 -16.05 -13.07 -15.20
N ARG A 18 -16.25 -12.80 -16.49
CA ARG A 18 -16.72 -13.82 -17.45
C ARG A 18 -15.66 -14.87 -17.78
N THR A 19 -14.39 -14.52 -17.85
CA THR A 19 -13.31 -15.46 -18.14
C THR A 19 -13.07 -16.37 -16.93
N PHE A 20 -13.04 -15.83 -15.74
CA PHE A 20 -12.95 -16.63 -14.51
C PHE A 20 -14.21 -17.45 -14.22
N ALA A 21 -15.41 -16.96 -14.56
CA ALA A 21 -16.64 -17.72 -14.46
C ALA A 21 -16.66 -18.93 -15.42
N LYS A 22 -16.11 -18.81 -16.62
CA LYS A 22 -15.98 -19.93 -17.57
C LYS A 22 -15.00 -21.00 -17.08
N ILE A 23 -13.89 -20.59 -16.45
CA ILE A 23 -12.93 -21.52 -15.84
C ILE A 23 -13.58 -22.30 -14.70
N ASN A 24 -14.36 -21.63 -13.84
CA ASN A 24 -15.08 -22.29 -12.74
C ASN A 24 -16.21 -23.22 -13.21
N ALA A 25 -16.88 -22.92 -14.33
CA ALA A 25 -17.92 -23.78 -14.89
C ALA A 25 -17.39 -25.13 -15.38
N SER A 26 -16.15 -25.19 -15.86
CA SER A 26 -15.47 -26.45 -16.24
C SER A 26 -15.14 -27.37 -15.07
N TYR A 27 -15.04 -26.85 -13.85
CA TYR A 27 -14.71 -27.62 -12.63
C TYR A 27 -15.90 -27.95 -11.73
N ARG A 28 -17.12 -27.50 -12.10
CA ARG A 28 -18.33 -27.83 -11.32
C ARG A 28 -19.03 -29.11 -11.80
N PHE A 29 -18.31 -30.21 -11.89
CA PHE A 29 -18.96 -31.52 -11.92
C PHE A 29 -18.67 -32.28 -10.63
N ASN A 30 -19.72 -32.48 -9.83
CA ASN A 30 -19.79 -33.23 -8.56
C ASN A 30 -19.51 -32.48 -7.26
N MET A 31 -20.54 -31.81 -6.74
CA MET A 31 -20.81 -31.85 -5.29
C MET A 31 -22.32 -31.71 -5.04
N ARG A 32 -22.93 -32.76 -4.49
CA ARG A 32 -24.30 -32.78 -3.99
C ARG A 32 -24.41 -32.00 -2.70
N PHE A 33 -25.40 -31.14 -2.61
CA PHE A 33 -25.74 -30.37 -1.42
C PHE A 33 -26.34 -31.28 -0.34
N ALA A 34 -25.86 -31.19 0.88
CA ALA A 34 -26.58 -31.54 2.09
C ALA A 34 -26.98 -30.23 2.78
N THR A 35 -28.29 -29.99 2.84
CA THR A 35 -28.92 -28.89 3.56
C THR A 35 -29.00 -29.21 5.05
N GLY A 36 -28.51 -28.31 5.90
CA GLY A 36 -28.71 -28.34 7.34
C GLY A 36 -28.36 -26.99 7.92
N GLY A 37 -29.38 -26.21 8.24
CA GLY A 37 -29.23 -24.87 8.79
C GLY A 37 -28.79 -24.86 10.25
N PHE A 38 -28.08 -23.81 10.61
CA PHE A 38 -28.20 -23.13 11.91
C PHE A 38 -27.61 -21.72 11.76
N ALA A 39 -28.47 -20.72 11.78
CA ALA A 39 -28.10 -19.32 11.88
C ALA A 39 -27.75 -19.03 13.35
N ALA A 40 -26.48 -18.81 13.64
CA ALA A 40 -26.06 -18.18 14.87
C ALA A 40 -25.70 -16.73 14.57
N ILE A 41 -26.61 -15.83 14.91
CA ILE A 41 -26.37 -14.37 14.91
C ILE A 41 -25.47 -14.08 16.11
N PHE A 42 -24.18 -13.90 15.87
CA PHE A 42 -23.31 -13.23 16.83
C PHE A 42 -23.32 -11.72 16.51
N ALA A 43 -24.15 -10.99 17.25
CA ALA A 43 -24.05 -9.53 17.34
C ALA A 43 -22.75 -9.21 18.12
N ALA A 44 -21.66 -9.00 17.43
CA ALA A 44 -20.49 -8.37 17.98
C ALA A 44 -20.78 -6.87 18.12
N ALA A 45 -21.29 -6.47 19.29
CA ALA A 45 -21.29 -5.08 19.68
C ALA A 45 -19.82 -4.65 19.81
N SER A 46 -19.29 -4.02 18.76
CA SER A 46 -18.01 -3.33 18.81
C SER A 46 -18.20 -2.12 19.73
N PHE A 47 -17.94 -2.31 21.01
CA PHE A 47 -17.71 -1.19 21.91
C PHE A 47 -16.53 -0.39 21.36
N PHE A 48 -16.81 0.76 20.81
CA PHE A 48 -15.83 1.81 20.61
C PHE A 48 -15.38 2.26 22.00
N MET A 49 -14.47 1.51 22.61
CA MET A 49 -13.67 2.09 23.69
C MET A 49 -12.90 3.23 23.05
N PRO A 50 -12.99 4.47 23.61
CA PRO A 50 -12.05 5.51 23.22
C PRO A 50 -10.67 4.88 23.40
N ALA A 51 -9.94 4.74 22.30
CA ALA A 51 -8.57 4.25 22.35
C ALA A 51 -7.90 5.11 23.41
N LYS A 52 -7.53 4.53 24.56
CA LYS A 52 -6.70 5.19 25.55
C LYS A 52 -5.62 5.86 24.75
N ALA A 53 -5.44 7.18 24.93
CA ALA A 53 -4.42 7.93 24.24
C ALA A 53 -3.11 7.16 24.45
N GLN A 54 -2.79 6.33 23.46
CA GLN A 54 -1.57 5.54 23.50
C GLN A 54 -0.49 6.59 23.41
N ASP A 55 0.32 6.67 24.43
CA ASP A 55 1.34 7.69 24.58
C ASP A 55 2.06 7.88 23.24
N CYS A 56 1.99 9.09 22.69
CA CYS A 56 2.60 9.47 21.44
C CYS A 56 4.10 9.08 21.42
N SER A 57 4.76 9.18 22.56
CA SER A 57 6.16 8.81 22.75
C SER A 57 6.41 7.32 22.49
N SER A 58 5.48 6.45 22.82
CA SER A 58 5.63 5.00 22.54
C SER A 58 5.60 4.73 21.05
N LYS A 59 4.72 5.41 20.31
CA LYS A 59 4.65 5.27 18.85
C LYS A 59 5.86 5.84 18.13
N VAL A 60 6.35 7.00 18.55
CA VAL A 60 7.60 7.57 18.05
C VAL A 60 8.76 6.58 18.25
N ARG A 61 8.87 6.02 19.46
CA ARG A 61 9.89 5.02 19.78
C ARG A 61 9.77 3.79 18.85
N ASP A 62 8.56 3.27 18.62
CA ASP A 62 8.35 2.08 17.78
C ASP A 62 8.61 2.39 16.31
N ILE A 63 8.18 3.54 15.79
CA ILE A 63 8.50 4.01 14.44
C ILE A 63 10.02 4.06 14.26
N ASN A 64 10.74 4.71 15.17
CA ASN A 64 12.18 4.90 15.10
C ASN A 64 12.95 3.58 15.29
N ARG A 65 12.49 2.71 16.20
CA ARG A 65 13.10 1.41 16.47
C ARG A 65 13.05 0.51 15.25
N TYR A 66 11.89 0.42 14.61
CA TYR A 66 11.70 -0.45 13.45
C TYR A 66 12.05 0.23 12.12
N GLY A 67 12.37 1.51 12.13
CA GLY A 67 12.83 2.25 10.95
C GLY A 67 14.24 1.87 10.47
N THR A 68 14.95 0.96 11.18
CA THR A 68 16.21 0.37 10.75
C THR A 68 16.04 -0.79 9.77
N PHE A 69 14.82 -1.22 9.52
CA PHE A 69 14.46 -2.31 8.60
C PHE A 69 15.18 -3.65 8.80
N ASP A 70 15.59 -3.96 10.03
CA ASP A 70 16.27 -5.22 10.38
C ASP A 70 15.32 -6.40 10.71
N HIS A 71 14.00 -6.15 10.72
CA HIS A 71 12.99 -7.09 11.24
C HIS A 71 12.10 -7.65 10.13
N TRP A 72 12.60 -8.60 9.36
CA TRP A 72 11.87 -9.23 8.28
C TRP A 72 11.50 -10.68 8.56
N THR A 73 10.36 -11.09 8.05
CA THR A 73 9.91 -12.48 7.99
C THR A 73 9.60 -12.85 6.55
N VAL A 74 9.95 -14.06 6.15
CA VAL A 74 9.71 -14.55 4.80
C VAL A 74 8.54 -15.52 4.82
N ARG A 75 7.51 -15.21 4.04
CA ARG A 75 6.36 -16.08 3.80
C ARG A 75 6.56 -16.83 2.49
N GLU A 76 6.62 -18.14 2.55
CA GLU A 76 6.66 -18.99 1.36
C GLU A 76 5.24 -19.32 0.92
N ILE A 77 4.83 -18.82 -0.25
CA ILE A 77 3.48 -19.03 -0.81
C ILE A 77 3.62 -19.78 -2.13
N LYS A 78 2.89 -20.88 -2.25
CA LYS A 78 2.75 -21.57 -3.54
C LYS A 78 1.55 -21.00 -4.29
N GLU A 79 1.80 -20.39 -5.43
CA GLU A 79 0.76 -19.90 -6.33
C GLU A 79 -0.06 -21.06 -6.91
N SER A 80 -1.26 -20.77 -7.40
CA SER A 80 -2.12 -21.78 -8.00
C SER A 80 -1.51 -22.39 -9.26
N GLY A 81 -1.65 -23.71 -9.44
CA GLY A 81 -1.10 -24.44 -10.57
C GLY A 81 -1.56 -23.92 -11.94
N ILE A 82 -2.79 -23.37 -12.01
CA ILE A 82 -3.35 -22.80 -13.24
C ILE A 82 -2.57 -21.56 -13.75
N ILE A 83 -1.84 -20.87 -12.86
CA ILE A 83 -0.96 -19.76 -13.22
C ILE A 83 0.53 -20.11 -13.12
N GLY A 84 0.84 -21.40 -13.22
CA GLY A 84 2.22 -21.92 -13.25
C GLY A 84 2.70 -22.52 -11.95
N GLY A 85 1.99 -22.40 -10.84
CA GLY A 85 2.29 -23.06 -9.56
C GLY A 85 3.65 -22.69 -8.96
N ARG A 86 4.15 -21.48 -9.23
CA ARG A 86 5.44 -21.00 -8.73
C ARG A 86 5.39 -20.83 -7.21
N THR A 87 6.51 -21.05 -6.55
CA THR A 87 6.70 -20.67 -5.16
C THR A 87 7.23 -19.25 -5.12
N LYS A 88 6.55 -18.37 -4.42
CA LYS A 88 6.93 -16.98 -4.19
C LYS A 88 7.27 -16.75 -2.73
N TYR A 89 8.19 -15.84 -2.48
CA TYR A 89 8.62 -15.44 -1.15
C TYR A 89 8.13 -14.00 -0.91
N LEU A 90 7.16 -13.85 0.00
CA LEU A 90 6.69 -12.54 0.44
C LEU A 90 7.48 -12.13 1.67
N TYR A 91 8.04 -10.95 1.60
CA TYR A 91 8.78 -10.35 2.70
C TYR A 91 7.84 -9.45 3.49
N GLU A 92 7.63 -9.83 4.75
CA GLU A 92 6.82 -9.07 5.69
C GLU A 92 7.72 -8.39 6.71
N PHE A 93 7.42 -7.16 7.02
CA PHE A 93 8.19 -6.41 8.01
C PHE A 93 7.78 -6.83 9.43
N PHE A 94 8.24 -7.99 9.84
CA PHE A 94 7.94 -8.60 11.12
C PHE A 94 8.89 -9.75 11.41
N GLY A 95 9.60 -9.71 12.55
CA GLY A 95 10.46 -10.80 12.99
C GLY A 95 11.90 -10.69 12.48
N SER A 96 12.58 -11.82 12.43
CA SER A 96 13.97 -11.96 11.97
C SER A 96 14.02 -12.39 10.51
N PRO A 97 15.05 -11.99 9.73
CA PRO A 97 15.27 -12.51 8.38
C PRO A 97 15.39 -14.05 8.30
N ALA A 98 15.72 -14.70 9.40
CA ALA A 98 15.78 -16.16 9.49
C ALA A 98 14.40 -16.83 9.62
N ASP A 99 13.38 -16.06 10.01
CA ASP A 99 12.03 -16.60 10.20
C ASP A 99 11.36 -16.84 8.85
N THR A 100 10.89 -18.07 8.62
CA THR A 100 10.14 -18.41 7.41
C THR A 100 8.77 -18.93 7.77
N ILE A 101 7.74 -18.23 7.33
CA ILE A 101 6.34 -18.66 7.48
C ILE A 101 5.95 -19.45 6.23
N ARG A 102 5.84 -20.76 6.37
CA ARG A 102 5.49 -21.65 5.26
C ARG A 102 3.99 -21.67 5.00
N TYR A 103 3.65 -21.84 3.73
CA TYR A 103 2.29 -22.03 3.32
C TYR A 103 1.73 -23.38 3.78
N ASP A 104 0.60 -23.36 4.50
CA ASP A 104 -0.16 -24.55 4.88
C ASP A 104 -1.56 -24.47 4.26
N LYS A 105 -1.88 -25.41 3.37
CA LYS A 105 -3.19 -25.48 2.68
C LYS A 105 -4.36 -25.64 3.65
N LYS A 106 -4.14 -26.16 4.85
CA LYS A 106 -5.17 -26.41 5.85
C LYS A 106 -5.45 -25.22 6.76
N LYS A 107 -4.56 -24.21 6.78
CA LYS A 107 -4.66 -23.02 7.63
C LYS A 107 -5.04 -21.79 6.83
N SER A 108 -5.48 -20.76 7.52
CA SER A 108 -5.65 -19.45 6.91
C SER A 108 -4.31 -18.95 6.37
N LYS A 109 -4.34 -18.44 5.16
CA LYS A 109 -3.17 -17.98 4.42
C LYS A 109 -2.94 -16.48 4.57
N ALA A 110 -3.96 -15.76 5.07
CA ALA A 110 -3.88 -14.35 5.34
C ALA A 110 -2.91 -14.08 6.48
N PHE A 111 -2.02 -13.13 6.27
CA PHE A 111 -1.10 -12.66 7.29
C PHE A 111 -1.68 -11.45 8.00
N ARG A 112 -1.53 -11.42 9.30
CA ARG A 112 -1.83 -10.26 10.12
C ARG A 112 -0.62 -9.97 10.98
N ALA A 113 0.08 -8.88 10.69
CA ALA A 113 1.21 -8.47 11.49
C ALA A 113 0.77 -8.10 12.92
N PRO A 114 1.62 -8.36 13.93
CA PRO A 114 1.39 -7.88 15.29
C PRO A 114 1.28 -6.36 15.34
N GLU A 115 0.46 -5.84 16.26
CA GLU A 115 0.17 -4.39 16.39
C GLU A 115 1.40 -3.51 16.65
N ALA A 116 2.43 -4.08 17.30
CA ALA A 116 3.68 -3.37 17.55
C ALA A 116 4.44 -2.99 16.27
N TYR A 117 4.21 -3.70 15.17
CA TYR A 117 4.85 -3.43 13.89
C TYR A 117 3.94 -2.54 13.05
N LEU A 118 4.20 -1.25 13.04
CA LEU A 118 3.39 -0.23 12.39
C LEU A 118 3.67 -0.13 10.88
N TRP A 119 4.85 -0.55 10.46
CA TRP A 119 5.29 -0.53 9.07
C TRP A 119 4.72 -1.69 8.25
N ARG A 120 4.38 -1.43 6.99
CA ARG A 120 3.88 -2.45 6.04
C ARG A 120 4.55 -2.30 4.68
N SER A 121 4.90 -3.44 4.11
CA SER A 121 5.28 -3.55 2.70
C SER A 121 4.04 -3.59 1.81
N ASN A 122 4.22 -3.29 0.53
CA ASN A 122 3.21 -3.47 -0.51
C ASN A 122 3.25 -4.88 -1.13
N ASN A 123 3.94 -5.82 -0.49
CA ASN A 123 3.93 -7.23 -0.88
C ASN A 123 2.54 -7.81 -0.64
N VAL A 124 1.98 -8.49 -1.64
CA VAL A 124 0.57 -8.86 -1.67
C VAL A 124 0.38 -10.36 -1.86
N TYR A 125 -0.42 -10.96 -0.98
CA TYR A 125 -1.07 -12.23 -1.22
C TYR A 125 -2.52 -11.99 -1.64
N ALA A 126 -2.86 -12.45 -2.83
CA ALA A 126 -4.20 -12.37 -3.39
C ALA A 126 -4.82 -13.77 -3.55
N ASN A 127 -6.13 -13.85 -3.31
CA ASN A 127 -6.93 -15.03 -3.64
C ASN A 127 -8.21 -14.54 -4.32
N VAL A 128 -8.15 -14.45 -5.64
CA VAL A 128 -9.26 -13.96 -6.46
C VAL A 128 -9.94 -15.18 -7.08
N MET A 129 -11.18 -15.43 -6.69
CA MET A 129 -12.00 -16.58 -7.17
C MET A 129 -11.30 -17.94 -7.01
N GLY A 130 -10.50 -18.12 -5.95
CA GLY A 130 -9.76 -19.35 -5.68
C GLY A 130 -8.38 -19.45 -6.36
N ILE A 131 -8.01 -18.45 -7.16
CA ILE A 131 -6.68 -18.35 -7.76
C ILE A 131 -5.76 -17.57 -6.83
N GLU A 132 -4.72 -18.23 -6.37
CA GLU A 132 -3.72 -17.68 -5.46
C GLU A 132 -2.56 -17.09 -6.25
N LYS A 133 -2.27 -15.82 -6.03
CA LYS A 133 -1.18 -15.07 -6.67
C LYS A 133 -0.48 -14.20 -5.63
N CYS A 134 0.80 -14.00 -5.82
CA CYS A 134 1.61 -13.07 -5.03
C CYS A 134 2.28 -12.04 -5.92
N SER A 135 2.33 -10.80 -5.44
CA SER A 135 3.16 -9.74 -5.99
C SER A 135 4.18 -9.31 -4.94
N VAL A 136 5.43 -9.13 -5.33
CA VAL A 136 6.53 -8.80 -4.41
C VAL A 136 7.31 -7.65 -5.02
N THR A 137 7.25 -6.50 -4.41
CA THR A 137 7.87 -5.25 -4.86
C THR A 137 8.84 -4.68 -3.85
N ASP A 138 8.78 -5.17 -2.62
CA ASP A 138 9.53 -4.68 -1.47
C ASP A 138 10.40 -5.82 -0.92
N PHE A 139 11.69 -5.56 -0.77
CA PHE A 139 12.68 -6.59 -0.44
C PHE A 139 13.60 -6.13 0.68
N PRO A 140 13.99 -7.03 1.61
CA PRO A 140 15.17 -6.80 2.43
C PRO A 140 16.44 -6.90 1.56
N GLU A 141 17.32 -5.91 1.68
CA GLU A 141 18.63 -5.93 1.04
C GLU A 141 19.71 -5.63 2.07
N LYS A 142 20.88 -6.27 1.94
CA LYS A 142 21.99 -6.07 2.88
C LYS A 142 22.55 -4.66 2.78
N ARG A 143 22.75 -4.03 3.97
CA ARG A 143 23.46 -2.77 4.16
C ARG A 143 24.40 -2.89 5.35
N GLY A 144 25.68 -3.01 5.11
CA GLY A 144 26.64 -3.32 6.17
C GLY A 144 26.29 -4.61 6.89
N ASP A 145 26.22 -4.57 8.22
CA ASP A 145 25.85 -5.71 9.06
C ASP A 145 24.32 -5.90 9.18
N GLY A 146 23.54 -4.87 8.83
CA GLY A 146 22.08 -4.86 8.89
C GLY A 146 21.39 -5.07 7.53
N TRP A 147 20.17 -4.58 7.47
CA TRP A 147 19.32 -4.63 6.29
C TRP A 147 18.73 -3.26 6.01
N CYS A 148 18.37 -3.02 4.76
CA CYS A 148 17.55 -1.90 4.35
C CYS A 148 16.31 -2.42 3.61
N CYS A 149 15.34 -1.55 3.38
CA CYS A 149 14.19 -1.85 2.52
C CYS A 149 14.45 -1.36 1.10
N ARG A 150 14.39 -2.26 0.12
CA ARG A 150 14.46 -1.95 -1.31
C ARG A 150 13.09 -2.04 -1.93
N LEU A 151 12.61 -0.95 -2.49
CA LEU A 151 11.34 -0.82 -3.22
C LEU A 151 11.65 -0.74 -4.71
N GLU A 152 10.94 -1.49 -5.55
CA GLU A 152 11.19 -1.47 -6.99
C GLU A 152 9.91 -1.40 -7.82
N VAL A 153 10.04 -0.87 -9.03
CA VAL A 153 9.01 -0.90 -10.06
C VAL A 153 9.38 -1.95 -11.10
N HIS A 154 8.54 -2.95 -11.27
CA HIS A 154 8.77 -4.01 -12.26
C HIS A 154 7.47 -4.47 -12.93
N VAL A 155 7.61 -5.28 -13.96
CA VAL A 155 6.48 -5.93 -14.62
C VAL A 155 6.32 -7.33 -14.05
N GLU A 156 5.15 -7.64 -13.52
CA GLU A 156 4.75 -8.98 -13.08
C GLU A 156 3.96 -9.65 -14.20
N ASP A 157 4.41 -10.82 -14.65
CA ASP A 157 3.69 -11.62 -15.65
C ASP A 157 2.68 -12.55 -15.00
N VAL A 158 1.47 -12.59 -15.53
CA VAL A 158 0.43 -13.55 -15.14
C VAL A 158 0.04 -14.37 -16.36
N LYS A 159 0.43 -15.63 -16.38
CA LYS A 159 0.13 -16.57 -17.46
C LYS A 159 -0.83 -17.64 -16.98
N VAL A 160 -1.95 -17.82 -17.67
CA VAL A 160 -2.93 -18.86 -17.38
C VAL A 160 -3.05 -19.80 -18.56
N ALA A 161 -2.41 -20.96 -18.48
CA ALA A 161 -2.59 -22.10 -19.37
C ALA A 161 -2.83 -21.75 -20.87
N GLY A 162 -2.06 -20.83 -21.42
CA GLY A 162 -2.18 -20.41 -22.83
C GLY A 162 -3.40 -19.53 -23.17
N MET A 163 -4.27 -19.26 -22.20
CA MET A 163 -5.48 -18.45 -22.40
C MET A 163 -5.33 -16.99 -21.97
N ILE A 164 -4.46 -16.72 -21.01
CA ILE A 164 -4.23 -15.38 -20.47
C ILE A 164 -2.71 -15.15 -20.42
N ASN A 165 -2.28 -14.03 -20.98
CA ASN A 165 -0.94 -13.51 -20.83
C ASN A 165 -1.07 -12.03 -20.50
N MET A 166 -0.89 -11.70 -19.22
CA MET A 166 -1.07 -10.35 -18.70
C MET A 166 0.24 -9.85 -18.14
N ASP A 167 0.63 -8.65 -18.55
CA ASP A 167 1.76 -7.93 -17.99
C ASP A 167 1.23 -6.78 -17.12
N VAL A 168 1.58 -6.80 -15.85
CA VAL A 168 1.10 -5.83 -14.85
C VAL A 168 2.28 -5.05 -14.29
N VAL A 169 2.25 -3.72 -14.41
CA VAL A 169 3.23 -2.86 -13.74
C VAL A 169 2.90 -2.81 -12.26
N CYS A 170 3.85 -3.28 -11.45
CA CYS A 170 3.79 -3.28 -9.99
C CYS A 170 4.77 -2.26 -9.43
N GLN A 171 4.35 -1.53 -8.40
CA GLN A 171 5.12 -0.47 -7.77
C GLN A 171 5.45 -0.82 -6.33
N GLY A 172 6.71 -0.67 -5.92
CA GLY A 172 7.14 -0.82 -4.54
C GLY A 172 6.64 0.35 -3.69
N ALA A 173 6.08 0.03 -2.54
CA ALA A 173 5.60 1.00 -1.57
C ALA A 173 5.73 0.49 -0.14
N PHE A 174 6.23 1.32 0.75
CA PHE A 174 6.34 1.01 2.16
C PHE A 174 5.66 2.11 2.98
N LEU A 175 4.83 1.73 3.97
CA LEU A 175 3.92 2.68 4.61
C LEU A 175 3.65 2.38 6.09
N LEU A 176 3.23 3.41 6.83
CA LEU A 176 2.52 3.23 8.09
C LEU A 176 1.04 2.99 7.84
N GLY A 177 0.53 1.85 8.30
CA GLY A 177 -0.86 1.47 8.09
C GLY A 177 -1.09 -0.02 8.03
N SER A 178 -1.97 -0.47 7.15
CA SER A 178 -2.24 -1.89 6.95
C SER A 178 -2.56 -2.22 5.50
N LEU A 179 -2.32 -3.46 5.13
CA LEU A 179 -2.71 -4.04 3.85
C LEU A 179 -3.46 -5.35 4.15
N PRO A 180 -4.80 -5.32 4.23
CA PRO A 180 -5.59 -6.50 4.57
C PRO A 180 -5.47 -7.61 3.53
N GLU A 181 -5.23 -8.82 3.99
CA GLU A 181 -5.11 -10.02 3.16
C GLU A 181 -6.23 -11.04 3.42
N PRO A 182 -6.51 -11.87 2.44
CA PRO A 182 -6.03 -11.83 1.07
C PRO A 182 -6.76 -10.76 0.26
N ILE A 183 -6.09 -10.21 -0.76
CA ILE A 183 -6.78 -9.39 -1.78
C ILE A 183 -7.74 -10.31 -2.52
N ARG A 184 -9.03 -9.95 -2.54
CA ARG A 184 -10.10 -10.82 -3.05
C ARG A 184 -10.62 -10.43 -4.42
N ASP A 185 -10.29 -9.24 -4.87
CA ASP A 185 -10.67 -8.71 -6.19
C ASP A 185 -9.61 -7.73 -6.71
N THR A 186 -9.68 -7.43 -7.99
CA THR A 186 -8.77 -6.52 -8.68
C THR A 186 -9.35 -5.12 -8.89
N LYS A 187 -10.50 -4.84 -8.27
CA LYS A 187 -11.13 -3.52 -8.36
C LYS A 187 -10.39 -2.56 -7.45
N ASP A 188 -10.22 -1.34 -7.93
CA ASP A 188 -9.63 -0.24 -7.19
C ASP A 188 -8.39 -0.66 -6.37
N PRO A 189 -7.25 -0.91 -7.02
CA PRO A 189 -6.05 -1.34 -6.31
C PRO A 189 -5.51 -0.28 -5.34
N MET A 190 -5.80 1.02 -5.58
CA MET A 190 -5.41 2.10 -4.69
C MET A 190 -6.21 2.14 -3.39
N ALA A 191 -7.36 1.47 -3.34
CA ALA A 191 -8.16 1.32 -2.11
C ALA A 191 -7.71 0.14 -1.22
N LYS A 192 -6.76 -0.68 -1.64
CA LYS A 192 -6.33 -1.85 -0.86
C LYS A 192 -5.41 -1.47 0.31
N PRO A 193 -4.39 -0.60 0.15
CA PRO A 193 -3.63 -0.09 1.27
C PRO A 193 -4.48 0.84 2.13
N LEU A 194 -4.45 0.65 3.44
CA LEU A 194 -5.14 1.48 4.41
C LEU A 194 -4.10 2.35 5.12
N TYR A 195 -4.15 3.64 4.86
CA TYR A 195 -3.12 4.57 5.27
C TYR A 195 -3.39 5.21 6.61
N GLY A 196 -2.32 5.29 7.41
CA GLY A 196 -2.26 6.06 8.64
C GLY A 196 -2.47 5.23 9.89
N ILE A 197 -1.90 5.74 10.95
CA ILE A 197 -2.00 5.22 12.32
C ILE A 197 -2.51 6.32 13.24
N PRO A 198 -3.22 6.00 14.34
CA PRO A 198 -3.59 6.98 15.35
C PRO A 198 -2.33 7.66 15.92
N PHE A 199 -2.28 9.00 15.90
CA PHE A 199 -1.12 9.77 16.34
C PHE A 199 -1.47 11.22 16.62
N THR A 200 -1.05 11.74 17.78
CA THR A 200 -1.37 13.11 18.23
C THR A 200 -0.14 14.01 18.35
N GLY A 201 1.05 13.49 18.02
CA GLY A 201 2.28 14.27 18.09
C GLY A 201 2.43 15.26 16.93
N ARG A 202 3.37 16.17 17.09
CA ARG A 202 3.71 17.20 16.08
C ARG A 202 5.20 17.12 15.73
N PRO A 203 5.61 16.15 14.89
CA PRO A 203 7.01 16.03 14.48
C PRO A 203 7.46 17.23 13.64
N SER A 204 8.70 17.62 13.82
CA SER A 204 9.33 18.67 13.02
C SER A 204 9.84 18.19 11.66
N ALA A 205 10.20 16.89 11.56
CA ALA A 205 10.69 16.31 10.30
C ALA A 205 10.57 14.77 10.29
N LEU A 206 10.59 14.22 9.09
CA LEU A 206 10.92 12.82 8.80
C LEU A 206 12.37 12.75 8.36
N GLN A 207 13.20 11.99 9.07
CA GLN A 207 14.59 11.73 8.70
C GLN A 207 14.74 10.29 8.22
N PHE A 208 15.56 10.07 7.18
CA PHE A 208 15.86 8.73 6.68
C PHE A 208 17.18 8.74 5.88
N ASP A 209 17.74 7.57 5.67
CA ASP A 209 18.80 7.36 4.71
C ASP A 209 18.17 6.81 3.43
N TYR A 210 18.68 7.21 2.28
CA TYR A 210 18.20 6.65 1.02
C TYR A 210 19.28 6.50 -0.03
N LYS A 211 19.00 5.65 -0.99
CA LYS A 211 19.67 5.50 -2.27
C LYS A 211 18.59 5.39 -3.34
N ALA A 212 18.79 5.91 -4.53
CA ALA A 212 17.75 5.94 -5.54
C ALA A 212 18.28 5.72 -6.95
N LYS A 213 17.52 4.98 -7.74
CA LYS A 213 17.60 4.91 -9.19
C LYS A 213 16.22 5.25 -9.72
N VAL A 214 16.07 6.39 -10.40
CA VAL A 214 14.79 6.96 -10.80
C VAL A 214 14.84 7.49 -12.23
N GLY A 215 13.75 8.09 -12.73
CA GLY A 215 13.71 8.71 -14.04
C GLY A 215 13.56 7.72 -15.19
N CYS A 216 13.18 6.48 -14.93
CA CYS A 216 12.78 5.56 -16.01
C CYS A 216 11.51 6.08 -16.70
N GLU A 217 11.37 5.76 -17.99
CA GLU A 217 10.20 6.15 -18.76
C GLU A 217 8.93 5.49 -18.23
N ILE A 218 7.85 6.24 -18.12
CA ILE A 218 6.58 5.73 -17.61
C ILE A 218 5.96 4.80 -18.64
N ILE A 219 5.69 3.58 -18.22
CA ILE A 219 4.91 2.61 -18.97
C ILE A 219 3.62 2.27 -18.23
N ARG A 220 2.60 1.87 -18.98
CA ARG A 220 1.34 1.35 -18.47
C ARG A 220 1.26 -0.15 -18.76
N GLY A 221 0.94 -0.94 -17.73
CA GLY A 221 0.66 -2.36 -17.83
C GLY A 221 -0.41 -2.74 -16.85
N ASN A 222 -1.66 -2.86 -17.30
CA ASN A 222 -2.83 -3.18 -16.46
C ASN A 222 -3.29 -4.64 -16.63
N GLY A 223 -2.52 -5.45 -17.33
CA GLY A 223 -2.83 -6.85 -17.57
C GLY A 223 -3.84 -7.13 -18.70
N PHE A 224 -4.56 -6.13 -19.19
CA PHE A 224 -5.61 -6.32 -20.21
C PHE A 224 -5.16 -5.89 -21.61
N SER A 225 -4.11 -5.17 -21.69
CA SER A 225 -3.52 -4.70 -22.96
C SER A 225 -2.01 -4.93 -22.92
N LYS A 226 -1.39 -4.88 -24.09
CA LYS A 226 0.08 -4.86 -24.17
C LYS A 226 0.63 -3.68 -23.37
N LEU A 227 1.83 -3.83 -22.84
CA LEU A 227 2.56 -2.73 -22.25
C LEU A 227 2.59 -1.54 -23.21
N LYS A 228 2.34 -0.36 -22.69
CA LYS A 228 2.30 0.87 -23.47
C LYS A 228 3.20 1.92 -22.82
N THR A 229 4.14 2.44 -23.59
CA THR A 229 4.89 3.64 -23.22
C THR A 229 3.95 4.84 -23.17
N ILE A 230 3.97 5.56 -22.07
CA ILE A 230 3.14 6.75 -21.84
C ILE A 230 3.97 8.00 -22.10
N GLY A 231 5.27 7.92 -21.88
CA GLY A 231 6.19 9.06 -21.92
C GLY A 231 6.29 9.78 -20.56
N GLY A 232 7.26 10.68 -20.46
CA GLY A 232 7.60 11.30 -19.18
C GLY A 232 8.53 10.41 -18.34
N ARG A 233 9.04 10.99 -17.26
CA ARG A 233 9.94 10.32 -16.33
C ARG A 233 9.27 10.12 -14.99
N ASP A 234 9.38 8.92 -14.47
CA ASP A 234 8.85 8.57 -13.16
C ASP A 234 9.85 8.87 -12.05
N HIS A 235 9.34 9.14 -10.85
CA HIS A 235 10.11 9.55 -9.69
C HIS A 235 9.72 8.75 -8.47
N ALA A 236 10.62 8.62 -7.52
CA ALA A 236 10.25 8.16 -6.19
C ALA A 236 9.60 9.31 -5.39
N GLU A 237 8.74 8.98 -4.44
CA GLU A 237 8.09 9.96 -3.57
C GLU A 237 8.15 9.50 -2.11
N VAL A 238 8.47 10.43 -1.22
CA VAL A 238 8.40 10.23 0.23
C VAL A 238 7.46 11.27 0.81
N ALA A 239 6.52 10.81 1.64
CA ALA A 239 5.55 11.69 2.26
C ALA A 239 5.37 11.39 3.75
N ILE A 240 5.32 12.46 4.54
CA ILE A 240 4.80 12.51 5.89
C ILE A 240 3.61 13.47 5.91
N ILE A 241 2.45 12.97 6.33
CA ILE A 241 1.20 13.74 6.35
C ILE A 241 0.55 13.54 7.71
N LEU A 242 0.12 14.64 8.32
CA LEU A 242 -0.67 14.63 9.53
C LEU A 242 -2.08 15.12 9.23
N GLN A 243 -3.06 14.39 9.71
CA GLN A 243 -4.47 14.72 9.49
C GLN A 243 -5.25 14.80 10.81
N LYS A 244 -6.28 15.62 10.81
CA LYS A 244 -7.38 15.58 11.77
C LYS A 244 -8.55 14.92 11.07
N ARG A 245 -8.83 13.64 11.38
CA ARG A 245 -9.93 12.87 10.78
C ARG A 245 -11.14 12.83 11.67
N TRP A 246 -12.33 12.79 11.06
CA TRP A 246 -13.59 12.48 11.71
C TRP A 246 -14.48 11.68 10.77
N GLU A 247 -15.48 11.03 11.33
CA GLU A 247 -16.49 10.28 10.59
C GLU A 247 -17.85 10.93 10.78
N ASP A 248 -18.61 11.06 9.69
CA ASP A 248 -19.98 11.55 9.75
C ASP A 248 -20.97 10.43 10.10
N GLU A 249 -22.25 10.78 10.31
CA GLU A 249 -23.30 9.80 10.65
C GLU A 249 -23.51 8.75 9.54
N GLN A 250 -23.22 9.07 8.30
CA GLN A 250 -23.32 8.20 7.15
C GLN A 250 -22.15 7.21 7.10
N GLY A 251 -21.07 7.49 7.80
CA GLY A 251 -19.84 6.70 7.83
C GLY A 251 -18.83 7.14 6.79
N ASN A 252 -18.96 8.34 6.22
CA ASN A 252 -17.91 8.93 5.40
C ASN A 252 -16.79 9.46 6.30
N VAL A 253 -15.56 9.35 5.82
CA VAL A 253 -14.39 9.81 6.57
C VAL A 253 -13.83 11.06 5.93
N HIS A 254 -13.80 12.12 6.72
CA HIS A 254 -13.30 13.43 6.36
C HIS A 254 -12.00 13.72 7.09
N ALA A 255 -11.19 14.63 6.54
CA ALA A 255 -9.95 15.08 7.17
C ALA A 255 -9.66 16.55 6.89
N LEU A 256 -8.99 17.20 7.84
CA LEU A 256 -8.22 18.40 7.59
C LEU A 256 -6.73 18.04 7.55
N ARG A 257 -5.98 18.60 6.59
CA ARG A 257 -4.54 18.47 6.49
C ARG A 257 -3.87 19.35 7.55
N VAL A 258 -3.29 18.73 8.56
CA VAL A 258 -2.64 19.44 9.68
C VAL A 258 -1.18 19.74 9.39
N GLY A 259 -0.47 18.77 8.84
CA GLY A 259 0.96 18.91 8.53
C GLY A 259 1.32 18.18 7.25
N THR A 260 2.28 18.74 6.52
CA THR A 260 2.71 18.24 5.21
C THR A 260 4.22 18.29 5.07
N GLY A 261 4.82 17.15 4.74
CA GLY A 261 6.18 17.04 4.23
C GLY A 261 6.17 16.03 3.10
N ILE A 262 6.29 16.49 1.85
CA ILE A 262 6.28 15.63 0.67
C ILE A 262 7.44 16.02 -0.23
N GLU A 263 8.22 15.04 -0.64
CA GLU A 263 9.36 15.23 -1.54
C GLU A 263 9.36 14.18 -2.64
N ARG A 264 9.68 14.61 -3.87
CA ARG A 264 9.94 13.72 -5.00
C ARG A 264 11.43 13.66 -5.28
N ILE A 265 11.96 12.44 -5.26
CA ILE A 265 13.36 12.18 -5.62
C ILE A 265 13.38 12.02 -7.15
N THR A 266 13.91 13.04 -7.83
CA THR A 266 13.84 13.17 -9.29
C THR A 266 15.16 12.88 -10.00
N SER A 267 16.22 12.61 -9.23
CA SER A 267 17.57 12.30 -9.72
C SER A 267 18.12 11.06 -9.04
N ASP A 268 18.97 10.35 -9.76
CA ASP A 268 19.69 9.20 -9.20
C ASP A 268 20.56 9.63 -8.01
N ALA A 269 20.58 8.79 -6.99
CA ALA A 269 21.49 8.82 -5.85
C ALA A 269 22.13 7.44 -5.72
N PRO A 270 23.23 7.14 -6.46
CA PRO A 270 23.84 5.82 -6.49
C PRO A 270 24.49 5.45 -5.15
N ASP A 271 24.93 6.45 -4.38
CA ASP A 271 25.46 6.30 -3.05
C ASP A 271 24.41 6.65 -1.98
N TRP A 272 24.61 6.17 -0.75
CA TRP A 272 23.72 6.46 0.35
C TRP A 272 23.77 7.94 0.75
N VAL A 273 22.63 8.61 0.66
CA VAL A 273 22.37 9.93 1.26
C VAL A 273 21.92 9.68 2.69
N ASN A 274 22.79 9.93 3.66
CA ASN A 274 22.53 9.65 5.05
C ASN A 274 21.91 10.85 5.77
N GLY A 275 20.92 10.58 6.61
CA GLY A 275 20.29 11.59 7.46
C GLY A 275 19.51 12.65 6.71
N HIS A 276 19.02 12.34 5.51
CA HIS A 276 18.15 13.24 4.75
C HIS A 276 16.90 13.59 5.56
N ARG A 277 16.43 14.83 5.47
CA ARG A 277 15.30 15.32 6.26
C ARG A 277 14.27 16.01 5.39
N ILE A 278 13.02 15.59 5.54
CA ILE A 278 11.85 16.28 4.99
C ILE A 278 11.19 17.02 6.16
N PRO A 279 11.19 18.37 6.16
CA PRO A 279 10.51 19.14 7.20
C PRO A 279 8.99 18.95 7.13
N VAL A 280 8.33 19.02 8.28
CA VAL A 280 6.86 19.04 8.36
C VAL A 280 6.40 20.47 8.51
N HIS A 281 5.66 20.95 7.54
CA HIS A 281 5.04 22.27 7.54
C HIS A 281 3.59 22.16 8.00
N TYR A 282 3.20 23.02 8.92
CA TYR A 282 1.87 22.99 9.55
C TYR A 282 0.97 24.08 8.99
N GLY A 283 -0.34 23.80 8.90
CA GLY A 283 -1.32 24.71 8.35
C GLY A 283 -1.39 24.68 6.82
N ASP A 284 -1.94 25.74 6.25
CA ASP A 284 -2.08 25.93 4.80
C ASP A 284 -0.75 26.36 4.18
N ILE A 285 -0.18 25.51 3.35
CA ILE A 285 1.08 25.75 2.66
C ILE A 285 0.88 26.16 1.19
N SER A 286 -0.34 26.27 0.71
CA SER A 286 -0.63 26.47 -0.72
C SER A 286 -0.15 27.80 -1.27
N GLY A 287 0.05 28.81 -0.39
CA GLY A 287 0.58 30.12 -0.73
C GLY A 287 2.10 30.23 -0.67
N GLU A 288 2.81 29.20 -0.25
CA GLU A 288 4.25 29.25 -0.04
C GLU A 288 5.03 29.18 -1.35
N SER A 289 6.11 29.93 -1.47
CA SER A 289 6.92 29.98 -2.70
C SER A 289 7.60 28.66 -3.07
N TRP A 290 7.81 27.78 -2.11
CA TRP A 290 8.37 26.45 -2.28
C TRP A 290 7.32 25.36 -2.52
N TYR A 291 6.01 25.70 -2.40
CA TYR A 291 4.92 24.75 -2.65
C TYR A 291 5.01 24.14 -4.04
N LYS A 292 4.69 22.86 -4.13
CA LYS A 292 4.62 22.11 -5.39
C LYS A 292 3.25 21.48 -5.55
N ASP A 293 2.76 21.36 -6.79
CA ASP A 293 1.43 20.81 -7.08
C ASP A 293 1.21 19.40 -6.50
N TYR A 294 2.26 18.60 -6.38
CA TYR A 294 2.17 17.28 -5.76
C TYR A 294 1.98 17.31 -4.23
N MET A 295 2.10 18.47 -3.59
CA MET A 295 1.84 18.66 -2.14
C MET A 295 0.37 18.97 -1.83
N LYS A 296 -0.45 19.18 -2.86
CA LYS A 296 -1.87 19.51 -2.71
C LYS A 296 -2.66 18.47 -1.92
N LEU A 297 -3.86 18.82 -1.52
CA LEU A 297 -4.82 17.89 -0.93
C LEU A 297 -5.09 16.72 -1.88
N LEU A 298 -5.22 15.52 -1.34
CA LEU A 298 -5.21 14.28 -2.14
C LEU A 298 -6.53 13.95 -2.83
N ASN A 299 -7.57 14.76 -2.64
CA ASN A 299 -8.90 14.52 -3.21
C ASN A 299 -8.89 14.47 -4.74
N GLY A 300 -9.44 13.38 -5.28
CA GLY A 300 -9.54 13.17 -6.72
C GLY A 300 -8.19 12.97 -7.42
N THR A 301 -7.14 12.70 -6.65
CA THR A 301 -5.83 12.36 -7.20
C THR A 301 -5.72 10.85 -7.38
N PRO A 302 -4.79 10.35 -8.21
CA PRO A 302 -4.49 8.92 -8.29
C PRO A 302 -4.05 8.30 -6.95
N MET A 303 -3.70 9.12 -5.98
CA MET A 303 -3.18 8.73 -4.66
C MET A 303 -4.21 8.90 -3.55
N ASP A 304 -5.50 8.81 -3.86
CA ASP A 304 -6.58 8.82 -2.87
C ASP A 304 -6.30 7.84 -1.72
N LEU A 305 -6.47 8.31 -0.50
CA LEU A 305 -6.23 7.51 0.69
C LEU A 305 -7.53 6.82 1.15
N HIS A 306 -7.39 5.61 1.66
CA HIS A 306 -8.49 4.83 2.18
C HIS A 306 -8.25 4.41 3.63
N CYS A 307 -9.34 4.19 4.36
CA CYS A 307 -9.35 3.62 5.71
C CYS A 307 -10.59 2.77 5.94
N ILE A 308 -10.61 2.03 7.04
CA ILE A 308 -11.83 1.35 7.50
C ILE A 308 -12.57 2.29 8.44
N ASN A 309 -13.86 2.54 8.15
CA ASN A 309 -14.72 3.32 9.00
C ASN A 309 -15.27 2.54 10.21
N SER A 310 -16.00 3.18 11.09
CA SER A 310 -16.61 2.55 12.29
C SER A 310 -17.58 1.41 11.95
N LYS A 311 -18.13 1.41 10.74
CA LYS A 311 -19.04 0.37 10.22
C LYS A 311 -18.29 -0.79 9.55
N GLY A 312 -16.95 -0.83 9.63
CA GLY A 312 -16.10 -1.86 9.04
C GLY A 312 -16.00 -1.80 7.51
N LYS A 313 -16.38 -0.68 6.89
CA LYS A 313 -16.30 -0.50 5.44
C LYS A 313 -15.02 0.21 5.05
N ASN A 314 -14.42 -0.21 3.95
CA ASN A 314 -13.35 0.53 3.30
C ASN A 314 -13.95 1.75 2.61
N VAL A 315 -13.51 2.94 3.00
CA VAL A 315 -13.99 4.22 2.50
C VAL A 315 -12.82 5.13 2.16
N LYS A 316 -13.04 5.97 1.16
CA LYS A 316 -12.10 7.03 0.81
C LYS A 316 -12.07 8.09 1.91
N ILE A 317 -10.89 8.64 2.16
CA ILE A 317 -10.71 9.78 3.06
C ILE A 317 -10.80 11.06 2.21
N VAL A 318 -11.72 11.95 2.57
CA VAL A 318 -11.90 13.24 1.88
C VAL A 318 -11.17 14.33 2.66
N GLU A 319 -10.15 14.94 2.09
CA GLU A 319 -9.49 16.10 2.69
C GLU A 319 -10.30 17.36 2.36
N GLU A 320 -11.02 17.89 3.34
CA GLU A 320 -11.91 19.07 3.21
C GLU A 320 -11.13 20.38 3.04
N GLY A 321 -9.87 20.39 3.50
CA GLY A 321 -9.03 21.58 3.47
C GLY A 321 -7.81 21.46 4.36
N TRP A 322 -7.20 22.59 4.61
CA TRP A 322 -6.07 22.74 5.52
C TRP A 322 -6.55 23.10 6.92
N ALA A 323 -5.96 22.50 7.92
CA ALA A 323 -6.22 22.85 9.33
C ALA A 323 -5.49 24.14 9.73
N ASN A 324 -5.88 24.71 10.86
CA ASN A 324 -5.07 25.75 11.50
C ASN A 324 -3.68 25.19 11.85
N GLU A 325 -2.65 26.03 11.79
CA GLU A 325 -1.25 25.61 12.07
C GLU A 325 -1.07 25.00 13.48
N ASN A 326 -1.92 25.39 14.45
CA ASN A 326 -1.88 24.89 15.83
C ASN A 326 -2.79 23.69 16.07
N GLU A 327 -3.51 23.18 15.06
CA GLU A 327 -4.39 22.02 15.21
C GLU A 327 -3.62 20.77 15.63
N THR A 328 -4.23 19.99 16.52
CA THR A 328 -3.67 18.70 16.95
C THR A 328 -4.13 17.60 16.02
N PRO A 329 -3.21 16.89 15.34
CA PRO A 329 -3.57 15.77 14.49
C PRO A 329 -4.11 14.60 15.32
N ASN A 330 -4.80 13.68 14.68
CA ASN A 330 -5.16 12.39 15.26
C ASN A 330 -4.70 11.21 14.40
N VAL A 331 -4.12 11.47 13.21
CA VAL A 331 -3.58 10.45 12.33
C VAL A 331 -2.25 10.91 11.73
N LEU A 332 -1.28 9.99 11.68
CA LEU A 332 0.00 10.11 10.98
C LEU A 332 0.03 9.13 9.81
N ILE A 333 0.42 9.64 8.66
CA ILE A 333 0.72 8.87 7.45
C ILE A 333 2.19 9.08 7.12
N ILE A 334 2.92 7.98 6.90
CA ILE A 334 4.24 8.00 6.26
C ILE A 334 4.19 6.98 5.14
N ARG A 335 4.70 7.37 3.97
CA ARG A 335 4.84 6.46 2.84
C ARG A 335 6.12 6.72 2.06
N PHE A 336 6.71 5.66 1.56
CA PHE A 336 7.82 5.64 0.63
C PHE A 336 7.36 4.92 -0.62
N LEU A 337 7.52 5.52 -1.77
CA LEU A 337 7.05 5.03 -3.05
C LEU A 337 8.20 5.01 -4.05
N ALA A 338 8.43 3.90 -4.73
CA ALA A 338 9.39 3.81 -5.82
C ALA A 338 8.89 4.46 -7.13
N SER A 339 7.58 4.74 -7.19
CA SER A 339 6.88 5.42 -8.29
C SER A 339 5.82 6.35 -7.71
N CYS A 340 5.62 7.51 -8.34
CA CYS A 340 4.59 8.47 -7.95
C CYS A 340 3.37 8.47 -8.90
N GLY A 341 3.25 7.43 -9.73
CA GLY A 341 2.17 7.27 -10.70
C GLY A 341 0.91 6.60 -10.16
N GLU A 342 -0.10 6.57 -11.01
CA GLU A 342 -1.33 5.81 -10.78
C GLU A 342 -1.05 4.30 -10.71
N ALA A 343 -2.03 3.53 -10.22
CA ALA A 343 -1.96 2.08 -10.30
C ALA A 343 -1.74 1.60 -11.75
N PHE A 344 -0.83 0.65 -11.91
CA PHE A 344 -0.45 0.08 -13.21
C PHE A 344 0.38 1.00 -14.12
N TYR A 345 0.80 2.17 -13.66
CA TYR A 345 1.73 3.06 -14.33
C TYR A 345 3.02 3.14 -13.53
N GLY A 346 4.17 3.22 -14.19
CA GLY A 346 5.45 3.44 -13.49
C GLY A 346 6.65 3.31 -14.38
N GLY A 347 7.76 3.85 -13.94
CA GLY A 347 9.07 3.71 -14.58
C GLY A 347 9.70 2.38 -14.21
N VAL A 348 9.50 1.36 -15.03
CA VAL A 348 10.08 0.03 -14.78
C VAL A 348 11.59 0.11 -14.68
N GLY A 349 12.11 -0.36 -13.53
CA GLY A 349 13.52 -0.24 -13.16
C GLY A 349 13.81 0.89 -12.16
N ASN A 350 12.83 1.77 -11.86
CA ASN A 350 12.95 2.66 -10.71
C ASN A 350 13.09 1.83 -9.43
N THR A 351 14.01 2.26 -8.57
CA THR A 351 14.28 1.59 -7.30
C THR A 351 14.60 2.63 -6.23
N LEU A 352 13.98 2.49 -5.07
CA LEU A 352 14.27 3.30 -3.89
C LEU A 352 14.72 2.38 -2.75
N TRP A 353 15.89 2.64 -2.19
CA TRP A 353 16.35 2.01 -0.96
C TRP A 353 16.17 2.98 0.18
N ILE A 354 15.64 2.52 1.30
CA ILE A 354 15.41 3.31 2.51
C ILE A 354 15.93 2.59 3.73
N ASP A 355 16.44 3.38 4.67
CA ASP A 355 16.95 2.89 5.95
C ASP A 355 16.95 3.99 7.02
N ASN A 356 17.15 3.60 8.28
CA ASN A 356 17.31 4.51 9.42
C ASN A 356 16.23 5.60 9.51
N VAL A 357 14.97 5.21 9.23
CA VAL A 357 13.83 6.13 9.30
C VAL A 357 13.56 6.55 10.74
N LYS A 358 13.48 7.86 10.95
CA LYS A 358 13.24 8.48 12.27
C LYS A 358 12.23 9.60 12.16
N LEU A 359 11.29 9.61 13.07
CA LEU A 359 10.41 10.74 13.30
C LEU A 359 11.10 11.67 14.29
N ILE A 360 11.33 12.93 13.88
CA ILE A 360 11.99 13.95 14.67
C ILE A 360 10.91 14.82 15.31
N MET A 361 10.87 14.87 16.61
CA MET A 361 9.89 15.64 17.38
C MET A 361 10.33 17.07 17.62
#